data_f8b3e4c9575eaead5c13aebf5bfaf9cc
#
_entry.id   f8b3e4c9575eaead5c13aebf5bfaf9cc
#
_cell.length_a   1.000
_cell.length_b   1.000
_cell.length_c   1.000
_cell.angle_alpha   90.00
_cell.angle_beta   90.00
_cell.angle_gamma   90.00
#
_symmetry.space_group_name_H-M   'P 1'
#
loop_
_entity.id
_entity.type
_entity.pdbx_description
1 polymer ?
#
loop_
_entity_poly.entity_id
_entity_poly.type
_entity_poly.pdbx_seq_one_letter_code
_entity_poly.pdbx_strand_id
1 'polypeptide(L)'
;MPRNTEYAFTDMVKGAISFESDNIGGDFVIQKRDGMPTYNFAVAVDDHLMKITHVLRGDDHIANTPKQLMIYEAFGWTPPTFGHMTLIINSETGKKLSKRDESILQFIEQYRELGYLPDAMFNFIALLGWSPVGEDEIFEHQELIKMFDPKRLSKSPAAFDAKKLQWVNNHLSLIHISEPTRLGMIS
;
A
#
# COMPACT_ATOMS: atom_id res chain seq x y z
N MET A 1 -11.49 -8.62 26.96
CA MET A 1 -10.52 -7.56 26.63
C MET A 1 -10.19 -6.78 27.89
N PRO A 2 -8.92 -6.53 28.22
CA PRO A 2 -8.57 -5.68 29.35
C PRO A 2 -9.17 -4.28 29.19
N ARG A 3 -9.80 -3.75 30.23
CA ARG A 3 -10.34 -2.39 30.26
C ARG A 3 -9.26 -1.40 30.67
N ASN A 4 -9.39 -0.14 30.28
CA ASN A 4 -8.45 0.93 30.60
C ASN A 4 -6.98 0.58 30.27
N THR A 5 -6.77 -0.12 29.18
CA THR A 5 -5.43 -0.53 28.73
C THR A 5 -5.11 0.21 27.43
N GLU A 6 -3.93 0.81 27.39
CA GLU A 6 -3.43 1.46 26.20
C GLU A 6 -2.71 0.43 25.32
N TYR A 7 -3.11 0.38 24.05
CA TYR A 7 -2.42 -0.37 23.01
C TYR A 7 -1.67 0.58 22.11
N ALA A 8 -0.36 0.63 22.28
CA ALA A 8 0.52 1.50 21.51
C ALA A 8 1.41 0.68 20.57
N PHE A 9 1.64 1.20 19.38
CA PHE A 9 2.60 0.64 18.42
C PHE A 9 3.25 1.75 17.59
N THR A 10 4.41 1.44 17.02
CA THR A 10 5.07 2.34 16.08
C THR A 10 4.77 1.89 14.66
N ASP A 11 4.03 2.73 13.94
CA ASP A 11 3.73 2.52 12.53
C ASP A 11 4.87 3.04 11.66
N MET A 12 5.26 2.29 10.62
CA MET A 12 6.35 2.68 9.72
C MET A 12 6.10 4.00 8.98
N VAL A 13 4.82 4.32 8.72
CA VAL A 13 4.42 5.50 7.95
C VAL A 13 3.92 6.61 8.85
N LYS A 14 2.98 6.29 9.75
CA LYS A 14 2.29 7.28 10.59
C LYS A 14 3.06 7.64 11.86
N GLY A 15 4.02 6.81 12.30
CA GLY A 15 4.75 6.98 13.54
C GLY A 15 4.05 6.37 14.75
N ALA A 16 4.23 6.95 15.93
CA ALA A 16 3.60 6.43 17.14
C ALA A 16 2.08 6.60 17.11
N ILE A 17 1.38 5.49 17.34
CA ILE A 17 -0.09 5.43 17.39
C ILE A 17 -0.47 4.71 18.67
N SER A 18 -1.47 5.22 19.39
CA SER A 18 -2.04 4.56 20.55
C SER A 18 -3.56 4.58 20.51
N PHE A 19 -4.15 3.56 21.12
CA PHE A 19 -5.59 3.41 21.31
C PHE A 19 -5.88 2.95 22.72
N GLU A 20 -6.85 3.57 23.36
CA GLU A 20 -7.42 3.03 24.60
C GLU A 20 -8.38 1.89 24.28
N SER A 21 -8.30 0.81 25.05
CA SER A 21 -9.14 -0.40 24.85
C SER A 21 -10.62 -0.08 24.81
N ASP A 22 -11.09 0.88 25.60
CA ASP A 22 -12.49 1.28 25.67
C ASP A 22 -12.98 1.95 24.37
N ASN A 23 -12.07 2.60 23.63
CA ASN A 23 -12.35 3.24 22.34
C ASN A 23 -12.32 2.26 21.15
N ILE A 24 -11.81 1.04 21.33
CA ILE A 24 -11.70 0.03 20.26
C ILE A 24 -12.98 -0.82 20.15
N GLY A 25 -13.96 -0.61 21.03
CA GLY A 25 -15.26 -1.29 21.01
C GLY A 25 -15.37 -2.52 21.92
N GLY A 26 -14.44 -2.70 22.86
CA GLY A 26 -14.51 -3.76 23.87
C GLY A 26 -14.24 -5.16 23.31
N ASP A 27 -14.91 -6.16 23.87
CA ASP A 27 -14.77 -7.55 23.43
C ASP A 27 -15.22 -7.71 21.97
N PHE A 28 -14.47 -8.46 21.20
CA PHE A 28 -14.77 -8.72 19.80
C PHE A 28 -14.79 -10.23 19.51
N VAL A 29 -15.62 -10.61 18.55
CA VAL A 29 -15.76 -11.99 18.12
C VAL A 29 -14.54 -12.40 17.30
N ILE A 30 -13.87 -13.49 17.69
CA ILE A 30 -12.75 -14.07 16.96
C ILE A 30 -13.18 -15.24 16.08
N GLN A 31 -14.27 -15.93 16.44
CA GLN A 31 -14.82 -17.06 15.69
C GLN A 31 -16.34 -16.94 15.60
N LYS A 32 -16.87 -17.14 14.40
CA LYS A 32 -18.31 -17.18 14.15
C LYS A 32 -18.93 -18.48 14.65
N ARG A 33 -20.28 -18.53 14.72
CA ARG A 33 -21.03 -19.73 15.15
C ARG A 33 -20.82 -20.94 14.24
N ASP A 34 -20.53 -20.72 12.97
CA ASP A 34 -20.23 -21.74 11.97
C ASP A 34 -18.78 -22.25 12.03
N GLY A 35 -18.00 -21.80 13.00
CA GLY A 35 -16.60 -22.18 13.17
C GLY A 35 -15.61 -21.34 12.34
N MET A 36 -16.09 -20.47 11.45
CA MET A 36 -15.21 -19.63 10.64
C MET A 36 -14.56 -18.52 11.49
N PRO A 37 -13.24 -18.29 11.35
CA PRO A 37 -12.58 -17.19 12.01
C PRO A 37 -13.07 -15.83 11.49
N THR A 38 -13.02 -14.82 12.35
CA THR A 38 -13.21 -13.43 11.88
C THR A 38 -11.92 -12.88 11.29
N TYR A 39 -12.02 -11.81 10.51
CA TYR A 39 -10.90 -11.21 9.80
C TYR A 39 -9.66 -10.97 10.69
N ASN A 40 -9.82 -10.28 11.83
CA ASN A 40 -8.68 -9.94 12.68
C ASN A 40 -7.98 -11.17 13.26
N PHE A 41 -8.73 -12.22 13.56
CA PHE A 41 -8.16 -13.47 14.06
C PHE A 41 -7.44 -14.24 12.96
N ALA A 42 -8.09 -14.43 11.81
CA ALA A 42 -7.52 -15.14 10.67
C ALA A 42 -6.19 -14.51 10.21
N VAL A 43 -6.20 -13.19 10.01
CA VAL A 43 -5.01 -12.46 9.55
C VAL A 43 -3.86 -12.58 10.55
N ALA A 44 -4.10 -12.44 11.85
CA ALA A 44 -3.02 -12.54 12.85
C ALA A 44 -2.40 -13.94 12.89
N VAL A 45 -3.24 -14.99 12.76
CA VAL A 45 -2.77 -16.39 12.71
C VAL A 45 -1.99 -16.67 11.43
N ASP A 46 -2.52 -16.27 10.28
CA ASP A 46 -1.89 -16.50 8.98
C ASP A 46 -0.55 -15.74 8.89
N ASP A 47 -0.50 -14.48 9.29
CA ASP A 47 0.73 -13.68 9.31
C ASP A 47 1.81 -14.32 10.19
N HIS A 48 1.42 -14.82 11.37
CA HIS A 48 2.36 -15.52 12.24
C HIS A 48 2.88 -16.82 11.62
N LEU A 49 1.99 -17.68 11.13
CA LEU A 49 2.35 -18.98 10.55
C LEU A 49 3.15 -18.84 9.25
N MET A 50 2.86 -17.82 8.46
CA MET A 50 3.59 -17.49 7.23
C MET A 50 4.87 -16.70 7.49
N LYS A 51 5.17 -16.36 8.76
CA LYS A 51 6.36 -15.60 9.17
C LYS A 51 6.44 -14.22 8.48
N ILE A 52 5.30 -13.55 8.36
CA ILE A 52 5.23 -12.19 7.82
C ILE A 52 5.97 -11.25 8.77
N THR A 53 6.91 -10.50 8.25
CA THR A 53 7.74 -9.55 9.01
C THR A 53 7.19 -8.12 8.95
N HIS A 54 6.53 -7.77 7.85
CA HIS A 54 5.98 -6.42 7.62
C HIS A 54 4.60 -6.52 7.00
N VAL A 55 3.66 -5.74 7.53
CA VAL A 55 2.29 -5.60 7.01
C VAL A 55 2.10 -4.16 6.52
N LEU A 56 2.11 -3.98 5.20
CA LEU A 56 1.82 -2.70 4.55
C LEU A 56 0.40 -2.74 3.98
N ARG A 57 -0.47 -1.83 4.44
CA ARG A 57 -1.89 -1.83 4.04
C ARG A 57 -2.48 -0.42 4.10
N GLY A 58 -3.71 -0.25 3.66
CA GLY A 58 -4.42 1.03 3.73
C GLY A 58 -4.67 1.48 5.18
N ASP A 59 -4.69 2.78 5.41
CA ASP A 59 -4.90 3.38 6.74
C ASP A 59 -6.34 3.22 7.27
N ASP A 60 -7.27 2.80 6.44
CA ASP A 60 -8.60 2.33 6.85
C ASP A 60 -8.54 1.07 7.75
N HIS A 61 -7.40 0.40 7.80
CA HIS A 61 -7.14 -0.74 8.69
C HIS A 61 -6.46 -0.37 10.02
N ILE A 62 -6.13 0.88 10.28
CA ILE A 62 -5.44 1.30 11.52
C ILE A 62 -6.19 0.82 12.77
N ALA A 63 -7.52 0.97 12.80
CA ALA A 63 -8.36 0.55 13.93
C ALA A 63 -8.43 -0.98 14.14
N ASN A 64 -7.96 -1.79 13.17
CA ASN A 64 -7.86 -3.23 13.32
C ASN A 64 -6.57 -3.65 14.02
N THR A 65 -5.52 -2.85 13.92
CA THR A 65 -4.19 -3.19 14.46
C THR A 65 -4.19 -3.49 15.95
N PRO A 66 -4.83 -2.70 16.82
CA PRO A 66 -4.90 -3.04 18.25
C PRO A 66 -5.55 -4.39 18.52
N LYS A 67 -6.58 -4.77 17.77
CA LYS A 67 -7.25 -6.07 17.91
C LYS A 67 -6.32 -7.23 17.53
N GLN A 68 -5.53 -7.03 16.50
CA GLN A 68 -4.52 -8.00 16.07
C GLN A 68 -3.37 -8.09 17.07
N LEU A 69 -2.88 -6.96 17.60
CA LEU A 69 -1.87 -6.96 18.68
C LEU A 69 -2.32 -7.72 19.92
N MET A 70 -3.59 -7.59 20.33
CA MET A 70 -4.15 -8.37 21.43
C MET A 70 -4.11 -9.88 21.15
N ILE A 71 -4.34 -10.29 19.91
CA ILE A 71 -4.28 -11.71 19.51
C ILE A 71 -2.84 -12.20 19.59
N TYR A 72 -1.87 -11.42 19.07
CA TYR A 72 -0.44 -11.75 19.20
C TYR A 72 -0.02 -11.87 20.66
N GLU A 73 -0.43 -10.94 21.52
CA GLU A 73 -0.16 -10.96 22.94
C GLU A 73 -0.75 -12.21 23.63
N ALA A 74 -2.02 -12.55 23.33
CA ALA A 74 -2.70 -13.70 23.91
C ALA A 74 -2.03 -15.05 23.57
N PHE A 75 -1.37 -15.14 22.40
CA PHE A 75 -0.62 -16.32 21.99
C PHE A 75 0.88 -16.24 22.36
N GLY A 76 1.35 -15.13 22.93
CA GLY A 76 2.77 -14.91 23.20
C GLY A 76 3.63 -14.80 21.92
N TRP A 77 3.04 -14.35 20.82
CA TRP A 77 3.71 -14.20 19.54
C TRP A 77 4.29 -12.79 19.37
N THR A 78 5.38 -12.69 18.62
CA THR A 78 5.93 -11.39 18.20
C THR A 78 5.13 -10.87 17.01
N PRO A 79 4.53 -9.67 17.09
CA PRO A 79 3.79 -9.09 15.97
C PRO A 79 4.73 -8.64 14.85
N PRO A 80 4.25 -8.55 13.60
CA PRO A 80 4.97 -7.93 12.49
C PRO A 80 5.08 -6.41 12.69
N THR A 81 5.95 -5.79 11.92
CA THR A 81 5.98 -4.33 11.80
C THR A 81 4.83 -3.86 10.92
N PHE A 82 4.01 -2.93 11.41
CA PHE A 82 2.88 -2.38 10.65
C PHE A 82 3.26 -1.07 9.95
N GLY A 83 2.73 -0.87 8.75
CA GLY A 83 2.80 0.37 8.01
C GLY A 83 1.46 0.67 7.32
N HIS A 84 0.84 1.79 7.67
CA HIS A 84 -0.46 2.17 7.13
C HIS A 84 -0.31 3.27 6.09
N MET A 85 -0.45 2.84 4.83
CA MET A 85 -0.37 3.71 3.65
C MET A 85 -1.61 4.59 3.56
N THR A 86 -1.41 5.81 3.09
CA THR A 86 -2.50 6.76 2.89
C THR A 86 -3.44 6.32 1.77
N LEU A 87 -4.68 6.79 1.85
CA LEU A 87 -5.66 6.57 0.80
C LEU A 87 -5.26 7.30 -0.48
N ILE A 88 -5.60 6.69 -1.61
CA ILE A 88 -5.52 7.36 -2.92
C ILE A 88 -6.83 8.08 -3.16
N ILE A 89 -6.74 9.36 -3.52
CA ILE A 89 -7.87 10.22 -3.85
C ILE A 89 -7.85 10.57 -5.34
N ASN A 90 -9.01 10.86 -5.89
CA ASN A 90 -9.13 11.43 -7.22
C ASN A 90 -8.65 12.89 -7.19
N SER A 91 -7.71 13.26 -8.07
CA SER A 91 -7.13 14.62 -8.11
C SER A 91 -8.15 15.72 -8.44
N GLU A 92 -9.20 15.38 -9.21
CA GLU A 92 -10.20 16.36 -9.64
C GLU A 92 -11.31 16.54 -8.59
N THR A 93 -11.73 15.45 -7.93
CA THR A 93 -12.88 15.49 -7.00
C THR A 93 -12.46 15.55 -5.54
N GLY A 94 -11.21 15.26 -5.22
CA GLY A 94 -10.69 15.15 -3.85
C GLY A 94 -11.27 13.97 -3.04
N LYS A 95 -12.10 13.13 -3.66
CA LYS A 95 -12.74 11.98 -3.00
C LYS A 95 -11.86 10.75 -3.05
N LYS A 96 -11.98 9.87 -2.05
CA LYS A 96 -11.35 8.54 -2.04
C LYS A 96 -11.70 7.81 -3.34
N LEU A 97 -10.70 7.23 -4.00
CA LEU A 97 -10.92 6.33 -5.13
C LEU A 97 -11.75 5.13 -4.69
N SER A 98 -12.79 4.86 -5.41
CA SER A 98 -13.71 3.77 -5.15
C SER A 98 -13.89 2.94 -6.42
N LYS A 99 -14.08 1.63 -6.26
CA LYS A 99 -14.44 0.72 -7.38
C LYS A 99 -15.74 1.10 -8.10
N ARG A 100 -16.47 2.11 -7.63
CA ARG A 100 -17.69 2.65 -8.22
C ARG A 100 -17.46 3.97 -8.97
N ASP A 101 -16.23 4.46 -8.99
CA ASP A 101 -15.86 5.70 -9.67
C ASP A 101 -15.56 5.39 -11.14
N GLU A 102 -16.53 5.60 -12.01
CA GLU A 102 -16.41 5.33 -13.45
C GLU A 102 -15.48 6.32 -14.18
N SER A 103 -15.06 7.38 -13.50
CA SER A 103 -14.15 8.40 -14.07
C SER A 103 -12.70 7.93 -14.19
N ILE A 104 -12.35 6.84 -13.49
CA ILE A 104 -10.99 6.28 -13.47
C ILE A 104 -11.05 4.79 -13.82
N LEU A 105 -10.17 4.37 -14.70
CA LEU A 105 -10.00 2.95 -15.02
C LEU A 105 -9.54 2.18 -13.78
N GLN A 106 -10.16 1.04 -13.54
CA GLN A 106 -9.99 0.31 -12.28
C GLN A 106 -9.24 -1.00 -12.43
N PHE A 107 -9.12 -1.48 -13.66
CA PHE A 107 -8.52 -2.77 -13.95
C PHE A 107 -7.27 -2.59 -14.82
N ILE A 108 -6.23 -3.32 -14.48
CA ILE A 108 -4.94 -3.31 -15.20
C ILE A 108 -5.11 -3.63 -16.70
N GLU A 109 -6.06 -4.51 -17.01
CA GLU A 109 -6.39 -4.89 -18.38
C GLU A 109 -6.81 -3.67 -19.23
N GLN A 110 -7.59 -2.76 -18.65
CA GLN A 110 -8.04 -1.55 -19.33
C GLN A 110 -6.87 -0.62 -19.68
N TYR A 111 -5.91 -0.45 -18.75
CA TYR A 111 -4.70 0.33 -19.04
C TYR A 111 -3.84 -0.31 -20.12
N ARG A 112 -3.70 -1.65 -20.09
CA ARG A 112 -2.97 -2.40 -21.12
C ARG A 112 -3.61 -2.24 -22.50
N GLU A 113 -4.94 -2.33 -22.59
CA GLU A 113 -5.70 -2.14 -23.84
C GLU A 113 -5.54 -0.73 -24.41
N LEU A 114 -5.38 0.27 -23.55
CA LEU A 114 -5.09 1.65 -23.94
C LEU A 114 -3.60 1.90 -24.26
N GLY A 115 -2.74 0.89 -24.19
CA GLY A 115 -1.33 0.98 -24.56
C GLY A 115 -0.43 1.56 -23.46
N TYR A 116 -0.85 1.50 -22.20
CA TYR A 116 0.04 1.87 -21.10
C TYR A 116 1.11 0.79 -20.88
N LEU A 117 2.35 1.22 -20.75
CA LEU A 117 3.49 0.34 -20.47
C LEU A 117 3.49 -0.10 -19.01
N PRO A 118 3.85 -1.37 -18.71
CA PRO A 118 3.99 -1.84 -17.32
C PRO A 118 4.94 -0.97 -16.49
N ASP A 119 6.07 -0.56 -17.06
CA ASP A 119 7.07 0.27 -16.39
C ASP A 119 6.51 1.67 -16.06
N ALA A 120 5.68 2.24 -16.95
CA ALA A 120 5.02 3.51 -16.69
C ALA A 120 4.02 3.41 -15.54
N MET A 121 3.23 2.34 -15.51
CA MET A 121 2.31 2.06 -14.40
C MET A 121 3.07 1.86 -13.10
N PHE A 122 4.16 1.09 -13.10
CA PHE A 122 4.98 0.85 -11.92
C PHE A 122 5.60 2.15 -11.39
N ASN A 123 6.22 2.94 -12.26
CA ASN A 123 6.82 4.23 -11.91
C ASN A 123 5.78 5.19 -11.30
N PHE A 124 4.62 5.31 -11.95
CA PHE A 124 3.55 6.19 -11.49
C PHE A 124 2.99 5.76 -10.13
N ILE A 125 2.71 4.46 -9.94
CA ILE A 125 2.17 3.92 -8.68
C ILE A 125 3.18 4.09 -7.55
N ALA A 126 4.48 3.89 -7.80
CA ALA A 126 5.52 4.10 -6.80
C ALA A 126 5.48 5.53 -6.25
N LEU A 127 5.28 6.53 -7.11
CA LEU A 127 5.22 7.94 -6.71
C LEU A 127 3.89 8.35 -6.04
N LEU A 128 2.87 7.52 -6.07
CA LEU A 128 1.59 7.81 -5.38
C LEU A 128 1.66 7.73 -3.85
N GLY A 129 2.69 7.17 -3.30
CA GLY A 129 2.78 7.02 -1.83
C GLY A 129 4.21 7.12 -1.32
N TRP A 130 5.15 7.45 -2.18
CA TRP A 130 6.55 7.55 -1.86
C TRP A 130 7.20 8.71 -2.64
N SER A 131 8.21 9.35 -2.06
CA SER A 131 8.93 10.47 -2.68
C SER A 131 10.41 10.14 -2.82
N PRO A 132 10.98 10.19 -4.04
CA PRO A 132 12.41 10.01 -4.27
C PRO A 132 13.26 11.13 -3.65
N VAL A 133 14.55 10.93 -3.61
CA VAL A 133 15.51 12.01 -3.34
C VAL A 133 15.76 12.75 -4.67
N GLY A 134 15.49 14.05 -4.70
CA GLY A 134 15.59 14.87 -5.91
C GLY A 134 14.23 15.20 -6.52
N GLU A 135 14.27 15.74 -7.73
CA GLU A 135 13.08 16.22 -8.46
C GLU A 135 12.70 15.31 -9.63
N ASP A 136 13.48 14.24 -9.87
CA ASP A 136 13.20 13.31 -10.93
C ASP A 136 11.94 12.52 -10.66
N GLU A 137 11.12 12.32 -11.68
CA GLU A 137 9.86 11.60 -11.63
C GLU A 137 9.81 10.40 -12.59
N ILE A 138 10.84 10.21 -13.39
CA ILE A 138 10.96 9.09 -14.32
C ILE A 138 12.16 8.24 -13.91
N PHE A 139 11.89 6.97 -13.65
CA PHE A 139 12.88 6.01 -13.17
C PHE A 139 12.73 4.68 -13.88
N GLU A 140 13.83 4.02 -14.12
CA GLU A 140 13.82 2.62 -14.46
C GLU A 140 13.45 1.76 -13.22
N HIS A 141 12.86 0.59 -13.46
CA HIS A 141 12.43 -0.32 -12.40
C HIS A 141 13.57 -0.63 -11.41
N GLN A 142 14.77 -0.90 -11.92
CA GLN A 142 15.93 -1.23 -11.09
C GLN A 142 16.45 -0.04 -10.28
N GLU A 143 16.28 1.17 -10.78
CA GLU A 143 16.63 2.39 -10.05
C GLU A 143 15.67 2.60 -8.88
N LEU A 144 14.35 2.48 -9.11
CA LEU A 144 13.35 2.58 -8.06
C LEU A 144 13.60 1.59 -6.92
N ILE A 145 13.94 0.34 -7.24
CA ILE A 145 14.28 -0.68 -6.23
C ILE A 145 15.49 -0.26 -5.38
N LYS A 146 16.53 0.30 -6.01
CA LYS A 146 17.75 0.73 -5.29
C LYS A 146 17.54 1.99 -4.45
N MET A 147 16.65 2.88 -4.90
CA MET A 147 16.38 4.17 -4.25
C MET A 147 15.32 4.07 -3.16
N PHE A 148 14.55 3.00 -3.14
CA PHE A 148 13.43 2.87 -2.23
C PHE A 148 13.88 2.91 -0.76
N ASP A 149 13.40 3.93 -0.05
CA ASP A 149 13.55 4.06 1.40
C ASP A 149 12.14 4.14 2.03
N PRO A 150 11.75 3.16 2.86
CA PRO A 150 10.43 3.16 3.49
C PRO A 150 10.19 4.35 4.43
N LYS A 151 11.23 5.02 4.89
CA LYS A 151 11.10 6.27 5.70
C LYS A 151 10.53 7.43 4.90
N ARG A 152 10.54 7.34 3.57
CA ARG A 152 10.03 8.36 2.66
C ARG A 152 8.61 8.07 2.18
N LEU A 153 7.94 7.07 2.77
CA LEU A 153 6.53 6.82 2.54
C LEU A 153 5.68 8.01 3.00
N SER A 154 4.74 8.43 2.16
CA SER A 154 3.93 9.62 2.39
C SER A 154 2.93 9.42 3.53
N LYS A 155 2.81 10.44 4.39
CA LYS A 155 1.78 10.50 5.43
C LYS A 155 0.46 11.12 4.96
N SER A 156 0.51 11.83 3.84
CA SER A 156 -0.63 12.55 3.26
C SER A 156 -1.26 11.75 2.12
N PRO A 157 -2.58 11.86 1.89
CA PRO A 157 -3.23 11.22 0.76
C PRO A 157 -2.55 11.54 -0.57
N ALA A 158 -2.40 10.52 -1.42
CA ALA A 158 -1.86 10.69 -2.75
C ALA A 158 -3.00 10.93 -3.74
N ALA A 159 -2.84 11.92 -4.62
CA ALA A 159 -3.82 12.21 -5.65
C ALA A 159 -3.51 11.41 -6.93
N PHE A 160 -4.48 10.62 -7.38
CA PHE A 160 -4.40 9.95 -8.68
C PHE A 160 -4.70 10.97 -9.78
N ASP A 161 -3.68 11.28 -10.57
CA ASP A 161 -3.77 12.18 -11.73
C ASP A 161 -3.56 11.39 -13.02
N ALA A 162 -4.62 11.21 -13.79
CA ALA A 162 -4.59 10.49 -15.06
C ALA A 162 -3.70 11.19 -16.11
N LYS A 163 -3.61 12.53 -16.08
CA LYS A 163 -2.77 13.28 -17.00
C LYS A 163 -1.29 13.05 -16.70
N LYS A 164 -0.94 12.99 -15.41
CA LYS A 164 0.42 12.66 -14.99
C LYS A 164 0.79 11.23 -15.39
N LEU A 165 -0.11 10.25 -15.22
CA LEU A 165 0.11 8.89 -15.68
C LEU A 165 0.34 8.84 -17.21
N GLN A 166 -0.47 9.56 -17.98
CA GLN A 166 -0.30 9.65 -19.43
C GLN A 166 1.04 10.28 -19.80
N TRP A 167 1.46 11.32 -19.08
CA TRP A 167 2.76 11.95 -19.30
C TRP A 167 3.93 10.98 -19.03
N VAL A 168 3.89 10.24 -17.91
CA VAL A 168 4.88 9.19 -17.59
C VAL A 168 4.93 8.13 -18.70
N ASN A 169 3.76 7.67 -19.15
CA ASN A 169 3.67 6.65 -20.21
C ASN A 169 4.28 7.15 -21.53
N ASN A 170 3.97 8.37 -21.93
CA ASN A 170 4.51 8.95 -23.15
C ASN A 170 6.05 9.09 -23.06
N HIS A 171 6.56 9.50 -21.92
CA HIS A 171 7.99 9.67 -21.72
C HIS A 171 8.75 8.35 -21.83
N LEU A 172 8.29 7.32 -21.12
CA LEU A 172 8.92 6.00 -21.15
C LEU A 172 8.76 5.31 -22.52
N SER A 173 7.63 5.51 -23.22
CA SER A 173 7.45 4.95 -24.57
C SER A 173 8.44 5.54 -25.58
N LEU A 174 8.78 6.83 -25.47
CA LEU A 174 9.77 7.47 -26.35
C LEU A 174 11.19 6.94 -26.10
N ILE A 175 11.55 6.65 -24.84
CA ILE A 175 12.83 6.04 -24.50
C ILE A 175 12.94 4.65 -25.14
N HIS A 176 11.90 3.83 -25.07
CA HIS A 176 11.90 2.49 -25.68
C HIS A 176 11.92 2.50 -27.21
N ILE A 177 11.37 3.53 -27.87
CA ILE A 177 11.40 3.67 -29.33
C ILE A 177 12.77 4.21 -29.79
N SER A 178 13.45 5.02 -28.99
CA SER A 178 14.72 5.64 -29.36
C SER A 178 15.95 4.78 -29.12
N GLU A 179 15.85 3.67 -28.40
CA GLU A 179 16.90 2.64 -28.38
C GLU A 179 16.77 1.75 -29.63
N PRO A 180 17.64 1.93 -30.66
CA PRO A 180 17.65 0.98 -31.76
C PRO A 180 18.07 -0.38 -31.20
N THR A 181 17.22 -1.37 -31.42
CA THR A 181 17.45 -2.76 -31.09
C THR A 181 18.88 -3.14 -31.50
N ARG A 182 19.79 -3.30 -30.54
CA ARG A 182 21.10 -3.92 -30.75
C ARG A 182 21.00 -5.43 -31.02
N LEU A 183 20.06 -5.81 -31.86
CA LEU A 183 19.85 -7.17 -32.36
C LEU A 183 20.04 -7.12 -33.88
N GLY A 184 21.29 -7.13 -34.32
CA GLY A 184 21.57 -7.20 -35.75
C GLY A 184 22.97 -6.81 -36.16
N MET A 185 24.00 -7.21 -35.43
CA MET A 185 25.37 -7.24 -35.96
C MET A 185 26.08 -8.48 -35.41
N ILE A 186 25.71 -9.65 -35.92
CA ILE A 186 26.57 -10.81 -36.03
C ILE A 186 26.52 -11.20 -37.50
N SER A 187 27.47 -10.74 -38.26
CA SER A 187 27.92 -11.31 -39.53
C SER A 187 29.34 -11.84 -39.31
#